data_51bf33d0d324d08c18fe35e6192e6e62
#
_entry.id   51bf33d0d324d08c18fe35e6192e6e62
#
_cell.length_a   1.000
_cell.length_b   1.000
_cell.length_c   1.000
_cell.angle_alpha   90.00
_cell.angle_beta   90.00
_cell.angle_gamma   90.00
#
_symmetry.space_group_name_H-M   'P 1'
#
loop_
_entity.id
_entity.type
_entity.pdbx_description
1 polymer ?
#
loop_
_entity_poly.entity_id
_entity_poly.type
_entity_poly.pdbx_seq_one_letter_code
_entity_poly.pdbx_strand_id
1 'polypeptide(L)'
;AQVSAVGKFRDNGNFGYYQKISELASNPAALPLLPKKLADVARKIFRANNVDIMFVGEEGELEAFEHLMKPLIETWDTTDLSNDTLKITRLSGNDGIVTAGKVQYVAQGGNFIDHGYKHVGPMSVLETILRYEYLWIRIRVQGGAYGAFANFYDDGNMIFCSYRDPNLVETLNVYKELPQYLREFTLTDREMRKYIIGTMSSLDLPMTPALRGPRAMGMYFSGAKLEDKVEFRKQVIACKPEDIVALADVVESVLKDN
;
A
#
# COMPACT_ATOMS: atom_id res chain seq x y z
N ALA A 1 -7.67 0.01 -2.61
CA ALA A 1 -7.58 0.06 -4.07
C ALA A 1 -8.45 1.17 -4.67
N GLN A 2 -9.62 1.48 -4.07
CA GLN A 2 -10.61 2.41 -4.66
C GLN A 2 -10.39 3.88 -4.29
N VAL A 3 -9.45 4.19 -3.41
CA VAL A 3 -9.24 5.55 -2.88
C VAL A 3 -8.12 6.34 -3.55
N SER A 4 -7.41 5.75 -4.50
CA SER A 4 -6.34 6.42 -5.24
C SER A 4 -6.39 6.09 -6.73
N ALA A 5 -5.78 6.94 -7.57
CA ALA A 5 -5.64 6.69 -9.00
C ALA A 5 -4.87 5.39 -9.26
N VAL A 6 -3.80 5.15 -8.51
CA VAL A 6 -3.00 3.91 -8.60
C VAL A 6 -3.81 2.70 -8.15
N GLY A 7 -4.61 2.82 -7.08
CA GLY A 7 -5.51 1.76 -6.63
C GLY A 7 -6.56 1.42 -7.68
N LYS A 8 -7.21 2.43 -8.27
CA LYS A 8 -8.17 2.24 -9.36
C LYS A 8 -7.52 1.65 -10.61
N PHE A 9 -6.31 2.04 -10.93
CA PHE A 9 -5.54 1.43 -12.02
C PHE A 9 -5.25 -0.06 -11.74
N ARG A 10 -4.82 -0.40 -10.53
CA ARG A 10 -4.58 -1.81 -10.12
C ARG A 10 -5.85 -2.65 -10.16
N ASP A 11 -6.96 -2.10 -9.72
CA ASP A 11 -8.27 -2.75 -9.77
C ASP A 11 -8.71 -3.02 -11.21
N ASN A 12 -8.63 -2.02 -12.07
CA ASN A 12 -8.87 -2.19 -13.52
C ASN A 12 -7.85 -3.14 -14.18
N GLY A 13 -6.63 -3.23 -13.68
CA GLY A 13 -5.59 -4.14 -14.15
C GLY A 13 -5.82 -5.62 -13.76
N ASN A 14 -6.74 -5.88 -12.84
CA ASN A 14 -7.12 -7.22 -12.39
C ASN A 14 -8.41 -7.68 -13.08
N PHE A 15 -9.50 -7.78 -12.31
CA PHE A 15 -10.76 -8.33 -12.80
C PHE A 15 -11.43 -7.42 -13.85
N GLY A 16 -11.46 -6.13 -13.64
CA GLY A 16 -12.03 -5.16 -14.60
C GLY A 16 -11.27 -5.14 -15.94
N TYR A 17 -9.95 -5.30 -15.91
CA TYR A 17 -9.14 -5.44 -17.12
C TYR A 17 -9.47 -6.73 -17.89
N TYR A 18 -9.57 -7.84 -17.17
CA TYR A 18 -9.99 -9.12 -17.76
C TYR A 18 -11.35 -9.02 -18.46
N GLN A 19 -12.34 -8.40 -17.81
CA GLN A 19 -13.65 -8.17 -18.42
C GLN A 19 -13.55 -7.36 -19.70
N LYS A 20 -12.81 -6.24 -19.69
CA LYS A 20 -12.60 -5.41 -20.89
C LYS A 20 -11.90 -6.14 -22.03
N ILE A 21 -10.89 -6.95 -21.73
CA ILE A 21 -10.21 -7.77 -22.75
C ILE A 21 -11.15 -8.82 -23.32
N SER A 22 -11.96 -9.45 -22.47
CA SER A 22 -12.96 -10.43 -22.87
C SER A 22 -14.03 -9.80 -23.77
N GLU A 23 -14.53 -8.62 -23.44
CA GLU A 23 -15.46 -7.84 -24.26
C GLU A 23 -14.86 -7.45 -25.62
N LEU A 24 -13.61 -6.99 -25.64
CA LEU A 24 -12.89 -6.67 -26.87
C LEU A 24 -12.68 -7.90 -27.74
N ALA A 25 -12.29 -9.03 -27.16
CA ALA A 25 -12.12 -10.28 -27.87
C ALA A 25 -13.42 -10.79 -28.50
N SER A 26 -14.55 -10.50 -27.86
CA SER A 26 -15.89 -10.86 -28.32
C SER A 26 -16.46 -9.88 -29.38
N ASN A 27 -15.78 -8.75 -29.63
CA ASN A 27 -16.21 -7.73 -30.60
C ASN A 27 -15.17 -7.52 -31.72
N PRO A 28 -15.22 -8.29 -32.80
CA PRO A 28 -14.26 -8.19 -33.91
C PRO A 28 -14.18 -6.80 -34.54
N ALA A 29 -15.25 -6.02 -34.48
CA ALA A 29 -15.26 -4.64 -35.04
C ALA A 29 -14.43 -3.65 -34.22
N ALA A 30 -14.18 -3.91 -32.94
CA ALA A 30 -13.36 -3.06 -32.08
C ALA A 30 -11.85 -3.33 -32.20
N LEU A 31 -11.45 -4.54 -32.62
CA LEU A 31 -10.05 -4.95 -32.71
C LEU A 31 -9.18 -4.09 -33.65
N PRO A 32 -9.63 -3.69 -34.86
CA PRO A 32 -8.82 -2.83 -35.74
C PRO A 32 -8.53 -1.42 -35.18
N LEU A 33 -9.36 -0.94 -34.23
CA LEU A 33 -9.18 0.35 -33.60
C LEU A 33 -8.20 0.31 -32.43
N LEU A 34 -7.90 -0.87 -31.89
CA LEU A 34 -7.07 -1.03 -30.72
C LEU A 34 -5.62 -0.54 -30.91
N PRO A 35 -4.91 -0.85 -32.02
CA PRO A 35 -3.56 -0.37 -32.25
C PRO A 35 -3.49 1.18 -32.24
N LYS A 36 -4.47 1.86 -32.85
CA LYS A 36 -4.54 3.31 -32.83
C LYS A 36 -4.71 3.86 -31.42
N LYS A 37 -5.63 3.30 -30.64
CA LYS A 37 -5.84 3.68 -29.24
C LYS A 37 -4.59 3.48 -28.39
N LEU A 38 -3.90 2.35 -28.57
CA LEU A 38 -2.65 2.07 -27.86
C LEU A 38 -1.54 3.05 -28.26
N ALA A 39 -1.40 3.37 -29.54
CA ALA A 39 -0.45 4.36 -30.03
C ALA A 39 -0.77 5.77 -29.49
N ASP A 40 -2.05 6.13 -29.37
CA ASP A 40 -2.47 7.43 -28.80
C ASP A 40 -2.15 7.51 -27.31
N VAL A 41 -2.34 6.40 -26.55
CA VAL A 41 -1.95 6.31 -25.15
C VAL A 41 -0.43 6.37 -25.00
N ALA A 42 0.32 5.62 -25.82
CA ALA A 42 1.78 5.65 -25.78
C ALA A 42 2.32 7.05 -26.02
N ARG A 43 1.79 7.79 -27.00
CA ARG A 43 2.16 9.19 -27.29
C ARG A 43 1.84 10.15 -26.13
N LYS A 44 0.83 9.85 -25.33
CA LYS A 44 0.51 10.64 -24.12
C LYS A 44 1.43 10.34 -22.94
N ILE A 45 1.91 9.13 -22.83
CA ILE A 45 2.78 8.67 -21.71
C ILE A 45 4.23 9.01 -21.99
N PHE A 46 4.75 8.62 -23.17
CA PHE A 46 6.16 8.80 -23.55
C PHE A 46 6.38 10.21 -24.12
N ARG A 47 6.63 11.17 -23.22
CA ARG A 47 6.88 12.57 -23.53
C ARG A 47 8.13 13.03 -22.80
N ALA A 48 8.91 13.90 -23.43
CA ALA A 48 10.16 14.41 -22.86
C ALA A 48 9.94 15.21 -21.56
N ASN A 49 8.79 15.88 -21.44
CA ASN A 49 8.41 16.66 -20.27
C ASN A 49 7.59 15.86 -19.21
N ASN A 50 7.40 14.56 -19.43
CA ASN A 50 6.66 13.66 -18.52
C ASN A 50 7.48 12.44 -18.13
N VAL A 51 8.81 12.56 -18.10
CA VAL A 51 9.71 11.48 -17.74
C VAL A 51 10.65 11.92 -16.64
N ASP A 52 10.72 11.13 -15.59
CA ASP A 52 11.75 11.21 -14.56
C ASP A 52 12.62 9.96 -14.67
N ILE A 53 13.92 10.16 -14.76
CA ILE A 53 14.88 9.07 -14.94
C ILE A 53 15.72 8.93 -13.68
N MET A 54 15.76 7.72 -13.16
CA MET A 54 16.63 7.37 -12.05
C MET A 54 17.77 6.50 -12.55
N PHE A 55 19.00 6.94 -12.28
CA PHE A 55 20.21 6.18 -12.51
C PHE A 55 20.77 5.65 -11.18
N VAL A 56 21.16 4.40 -11.17
CA VAL A 56 21.85 3.75 -10.05
C VAL A 56 23.07 3.01 -10.61
N GLY A 57 24.25 3.58 -10.40
CA GLY A 57 25.51 3.06 -10.92
C GLY A 57 26.69 3.74 -10.26
N GLU A 58 27.87 3.56 -10.80
CA GLU A 58 29.08 4.26 -10.36
C GLU A 58 29.13 5.66 -10.99
N GLU A 59 29.78 6.60 -10.31
CA GLU A 59 29.86 8.01 -10.73
C GLU A 59 30.41 8.17 -12.15
N GLY A 60 31.42 7.37 -12.53
CA GLY A 60 32.00 7.38 -13.86
C GLY A 60 31.12 6.84 -15.00
N GLU A 61 29.97 6.20 -14.65
CA GLU A 61 29.03 5.65 -15.63
C GLU A 61 27.87 6.61 -15.94
N LEU A 62 27.69 7.64 -15.12
CA LEU A 62 26.57 8.59 -15.25
C LEU A 62 26.64 9.35 -16.60
N GLU A 63 27.79 9.85 -16.98
CA GLU A 63 28.00 10.59 -18.24
C GLU A 63 27.68 9.71 -19.47
N ALA A 64 28.12 8.47 -19.45
CA ALA A 64 27.85 7.51 -20.51
C ALA A 64 26.34 7.20 -20.60
N PHE A 65 25.67 7.07 -19.45
CA PHE A 65 24.22 6.88 -19.38
C PHE A 65 23.46 8.09 -19.92
N GLU A 66 23.82 9.31 -19.51
CA GLU A 66 23.20 10.54 -19.99
C GLU A 66 23.38 10.70 -21.50
N HIS A 67 24.57 10.41 -22.03
CA HIS A 67 24.86 10.45 -23.45
C HIS A 67 24.01 9.47 -24.25
N LEU A 68 23.71 8.30 -23.68
CA LEU A 68 22.84 7.28 -24.29
C LEU A 68 21.36 7.70 -24.25
N MET A 69 20.90 8.27 -23.12
CA MET A 69 19.49 8.57 -22.91
C MET A 69 19.03 9.85 -23.59
N LYS A 70 19.89 10.86 -23.65
CA LYS A 70 19.55 12.17 -24.22
C LYS A 70 19.00 12.10 -25.65
N PRO A 71 19.64 11.44 -26.63
CA PRO A 71 19.11 11.33 -27.98
C PRO A 71 17.76 10.63 -28.05
N LEU A 72 17.52 9.66 -27.17
CA LEU A 72 16.25 8.94 -27.09
C LEU A 72 15.12 9.86 -26.64
N ILE A 73 15.34 10.64 -25.58
CA ILE A 73 14.35 11.57 -25.02
C ILE A 73 14.06 12.72 -25.99
N GLU A 74 15.07 13.21 -26.71
CA GLU A 74 14.91 14.28 -27.70
C GLU A 74 14.00 13.88 -28.88
N THR A 75 13.77 12.59 -29.10
CA THR A 75 12.80 12.11 -30.09
C THR A 75 11.35 12.15 -29.62
N TRP A 76 11.10 12.39 -28.34
CA TRP A 76 9.77 12.35 -27.75
C TRP A 76 9.08 13.71 -27.88
N ASP A 77 7.74 13.67 -27.92
CA ASP A 77 6.90 14.85 -27.96
C ASP A 77 7.09 15.72 -26.69
N THR A 78 7.19 17.01 -26.85
CA THR A 78 7.35 18.01 -25.78
C THR A 78 6.06 18.80 -25.46
N THR A 79 4.95 18.50 -26.16
CA THR A 79 3.68 19.22 -25.93
C THR A 79 3.17 18.99 -24.52
N ASP A 80 2.85 20.04 -23.78
CA ASP A 80 2.25 19.92 -22.47
C ASP A 80 0.86 19.28 -22.55
N LEU A 81 0.62 18.29 -21.69
CA LEU A 81 -0.73 17.80 -21.45
C LEU A 81 -1.43 18.74 -20.48
N SER A 82 -2.69 19.03 -20.76
CA SER A 82 -3.54 19.63 -19.74
C SER A 82 -3.53 18.74 -18.50
N ASN A 83 -3.29 19.33 -17.33
CA ASN A 83 -3.39 18.65 -16.06
C ASN A 83 -4.87 18.34 -15.74
N ASP A 84 -5.43 17.38 -16.46
CA ASP A 84 -6.75 16.86 -16.14
C ASP A 84 -6.66 16.13 -14.80
N THR A 85 -7.19 16.76 -13.75
CA THR A 85 -7.28 16.13 -12.44
C THR A 85 -8.23 14.94 -12.53
N LEU A 86 -7.68 13.73 -12.33
CA LEU A 86 -8.49 12.53 -12.29
C LEU A 86 -9.47 12.61 -11.11
N LYS A 87 -10.76 12.76 -11.39
CA LYS A 87 -11.80 12.69 -10.36
C LYS A 87 -11.97 11.22 -9.95
N ILE A 88 -11.56 10.91 -8.74
CA ILE A 88 -11.73 9.59 -8.14
C ILE A 88 -13.02 9.61 -7.35
N THR A 89 -13.99 8.80 -7.77
CA THR A 89 -15.20 8.56 -6.97
C THR A 89 -14.89 7.39 -6.04
N ARG A 90 -14.96 7.63 -4.73
CA ARG A 90 -14.90 6.55 -3.74
C ARG A 90 -16.18 5.73 -3.89
N LEU A 91 -16.04 4.45 -4.11
CA LEU A 91 -17.14 3.51 -4.01
C LEU A 91 -17.29 3.14 -2.54
N SER A 92 -18.47 3.32 -1.99
CA SER A 92 -18.84 2.84 -0.65
C SER A 92 -19.53 1.50 -0.78
N GLY A 93 -19.20 0.56 0.08
CA GLY A 93 -19.84 -0.73 0.15
C GLY A 93 -18.87 -1.89 0.35
N ASN A 94 -19.44 -3.03 0.69
CA ASN A 94 -18.70 -4.27 0.86
C ASN A 94 -18.80 -5.08 -0.43
N ASP A 95 -17.67 -5.47 -0.98
CA ASP A 95 -17.58 -6.28 -2.20
C ASP A 95 -17.26 -7.73 -1.85
N GLY A 96 -18.03 -8.66 -2.41
CA GLY A 96 -17.75 -10.09 -2.33
C GLY A 96 -17.53 -10.69 -3.72
N ILE A 97 -16.34 -11.29 -3.93
CA ILE A 97 -16.03 -12.02 -5.18
C ILE A 97 -16.12 -13.51 -4.89
N VAL A 98 -17.08 -14.18 -5.52
CA VAL A 98 -17.25 -15.62 -5.39
C VAL A 98 -16.32 -16.36 -6.35
N THR A 99 -15.58 -17.34 -5.83
CA THR A 99 -14.69 -18.20 -6.60
C THR A 99 -15.00 -19.68 -6.33
N ALA A 100 -14.45 -20.57 -7.13
CA ALA A 100 -14.58 -22.02 -6.88
C ALA A 100 -13.66 -22.53 -5.74
N GLY A 101 -12.89 -21.65 -5.11
CA GLY A 101 -11.97 -21.97 -4.02
C GLY A 101 -12.71 -22.33 -2.72
N LYS A 102 -12.07 -23.15 -1.88
CA LYS A 102 -12.56 -23.49 -0.53
C LYS A 102 -12.04 -22.56 0.55
N VAL A 103 -11.21 -21.60 0.18
CA VAL A 103 -10.60 -20.59 1.06
C VAL A 103 -10.75 -19.24 0.41
N GLN A 104 -10.75 -18.20 1.22
CA GLN A 104 -10.98 -16.83 0.77
C GLN A 104 -9.87 -15.88 1.27
N TYR A 105 -9.99 -14.65 0.88
CA TYR A 105 -9.21 -13.51 1.35
C TYR A 105 -10.21 -12.56 2.00
N VAL A 106 -10.05 -12.32 3.30
CA VAL A 106 -10.93 -11.42 4.04
C VAL A 106 -10.16 -10.15 4.32
N ALA A 107 -10.68 -9.01 3.86
CA ALA A 107 -10.06 -7.72 4.09
C ALA A 107 -11.09 -6.72 4.61
N GLN A 108 -10.67 -5.91 5.57
CA GLN A 108 -11.42 -4.77 6.10
C GLN A 108 -10.45 -3.62 6.37
N GLY A 109 -10.85 -2.40 6.06
CA GLY A 109 -10.01 -1.23 6.31
C GLY A 109 -10.65 0.05 5.82
N GLY A 110 -9.97 1.17 6.03
CA GLY A 110 -10.39 2.50 5.63
C GLY A 110 -9.25 3.49 5.78
N ASN A 111 -9.56 4.77 5.89
CA ASN A 111 -8.54 5.81 5.98
C ASN A 111 -8.67 6.58 7.28
N PHE A 112 -7.65 6.50 8.15
CA PHE A 112 -7.66 7.16 9.46
C PHE A 112 -7.43 8.68 9.37
N ILE A 113 -6.89 9.20 8.26
CA ILE A 113 -6.76 10.64 8.05
C ILE A 113 -8.13 11.28 7.89
N ASP A 114 -9.11 10.59 7.30
CA ASP A 114 -10.49 11.07 7.17
C ASP A 114 -11.15 11.27 8.55
N HIS A 115 -10.62 10.61 9.61
CA HIS A 115 -11.05 10.75 11.00
C HIS A 115 -10.16 11.72 11.82
N GLY A 116 -9.26 12.45 11.16
CA GLY A 116 -8.40 13.46 11.81
C GLY A 116 -7.12 12.91 12.43
N TYR A 117 -6.80 11.64 12.25
CA TYR A 117 -5.56 11.04 12.75
C TYR A 117 -4.41 11.18 11.76
N LYS A 118 -3.18 11.01 12.26
CA LYS A 118 -1.95 11.04 11.47
C LYS A 118 -1.20 9.73 11.60
N HIS A 119 -0.40 9.40 10.59
CA HIS A 119 0.51 8.27 10.67
C HIS A 119 1.63 8.55 11.69
N VAL A 120 1.79 7.66 12.68
CA VAL A 120 2.75 7.82 13.79
C VAL A 120 3.51 6.51 14.03
N GLY A 121 4.72 6.63 14.60
CA GLY A 121 5.62 5.49 14.87
C GLY A 121 4.99 4.32 15.64
N PRO A 122 4.17 4.55 16.68
CA PRO A 122 3.44 3.49 17.38
C PRO A 122 2.59 2.59 16.48
N MET A 123 2.07 3.07 15.35
CA MET A 123 1.31 2.25 14.39
C MET A 123 2.17 1.12 13.80
N SER A 124 3.44 1.37 13.48
CA SER A 124 4.34 0.32 13.00
C SER A 124 4.71 -0.69 14.08
N VAL A 125 4.77 -0.25 15.34
CA VAL A 125 4.95 -1.17 16.49
C VAL A 125 3.70 -2.04 16.64
N LEU A 126 2.51 -1.46 16.52
CA LEU A 126 1.24 -2.19 16.53
C LEU A 126 1.16 -3.22 15.41
N GLU A 127 1.58 -2.89 14.17
CA GLU A 127 1.66 -3.88 13.08
C GLU A 127 2.49 -5.11 13.49
N THR A 128 3.63 -4.87 14.13
CA THR A 128 4.51 -5.95 14.60
C THR A 128 3.82 -6.78 15.69
N ILE A 129 3.17 -6.14 16.66
CA ILE A 129 2.42 -6.81 17.72
C ILE A 129 1.29 -7.65 17.13
N LEU A 130 0.46 -7.07 16.27
CA LEU A 130 -0.69 -7.76 15.68
C LEU A 130 -0.28 -8.97 14.83
N ARG A 131 0.85 -8.85 14.12
CA ARG A 131 1.41 -9.92 13.28
C ARG A 131 1.80 -11.16 14.07
N TYR A 132 2.33 -11.01 15.30
CA TYR A 132 2.87 -12.12 16.07
C TYR A 132 1.95 -12.58 17.21
N GLU A 133 1.04 -11.71 17.67
CA GLU A 133 0.15 -12.00 18.79
C GLU A 133 -1.30 -12.16 18.33
N TYR A 134 -2.03 -11.07 18.22
CA TYR A 134 -3.49 -11.10 18.07
C TYR A 134 -3.97 -11.79 16.80
N LEU A 135 -3.56 -11.27 15.62
CA LEU A 135 -4.02 -11.81 14.34
C LEU A 135 -3.45 -13.20 14.08
N TRP A 136 -2.19 -13.42 14.45
CA TRP A 136 -1.56 -14.72 14.29
C TRP A 136 -2.28 -15.79 15.11
N ILE A 137 -2.57 -15.52 16.37
CA ILE A 137 -3.21 -16.47 17.27
C ILE A 137 -4.66 -16.70 16.84
N ARG A 138 -5.44 -15.64 16.67
CA ARG A 138 -6.88 -15.73 16.44
C ARG A 138 -7.24 -16.23 15.03
N ILE A 139 -6.56 -15.73 14.00
CA ILE A 139 -6.91 -16.00 12.61
C ILE A 139 -6.11 -17.17 12.03
N ARG A 140 -4.81 -17.25 12.32
CA ARG A 140 -3.99 -18.34 11.79
C ARG A 140 -4.04 -19.58 12.64
N VAL A 141 -3.65 -19.49 13.93
CA VAL A 141 -3.51 -20.68 14.79
C VAL A 141 -4.86 -21.29 15.11
N GLN A 142 -5.81 -20.48 15.53
CA GLN A 142 -7.16 -20.93 15.91
C GLN A 142 -8.08 -21.02 14.69
N GLY A 143 -8.03 -20.05 13.78
CA GLY A 143 -8.90 -19.97 12.62
C GLY A 143 -8.45 -20.80 11.41
N GLY A 144 -7.19 -21.23 11.35
CA GLY A 144 -6.66 -22.08 10.27
C GLY A 144 -6.32 -21.33 8.98
N ALA A 145 -6.29 -20.00 8.97
CA ALA A 145 -5.81 -19.23 7.83
C ALA A 145 -4.31 -19.43 7.59
N TYR A 146 -3.86 -19.25 6.35
CA TYR A 146 -2.43 -19.33 6.04
C TYR A 146 -1.64 -18.14 6.60
N GLY A 147 -2.24 -16.96 6.64
CA GLY A 147 -1.66 -15.77 7.24
C GLY A 147 -2.69 -14.68 7.50
N ALA A 148 -2.31 -13.73 8.37
CA ALA A 148 -3.08 -12.53 8.65
C ALA A 148 -2.14 -11.34 8.82
N PHE A 149 -2.57 -10.17 8.39
CA PHE A 149 -1.75 -8.96 8.30
C PHE A 149 -2.55 -7.74 8.74
N ALA A 150 -1.85 -6.78 9.32
CA ALA A 150 -2.31 -5.42 9.52
C ALA A 150 -1.27 -4.48 8.93
N ASN A 151 -1.71 -3.43 8.24
CA ASN A 151 -0.82 -2.40 7.71
C ASN A 151 -1.44 -1.02 7.94
N PHE A 152 -0.61 -0.08 8.35
CA PHE A 152 -0.92 1.33 8.48
C PHE A 152 0.01 2.11 7.56
N TYR A 153 -0.53 2.78 6.58
CA TYR A 153 0.24 3.48 5.56
C TYR A 153 0.31 4.99 5.83
N ASP A 154 1.35 5.64 5.35
CA ASP A 154 1.58 7.08 5.49
C ASP A 154 0.54 7.94 4.74
N ASP A 155 -0.15 7.36 3.76
CA ASP A 155 -1.31 7.97 3.08
C ASP A 155 -2.63 7.87 3.87
N GLY A 156 -2.58 7.33 5.10
CA GLY A 156 -3.71 7.17 6.00
C GLY A 156 -4.48 5.87 5.83
N ASN A 157 -4.18 5.05 4.84
CA ASN A 157 -4.86 3.78 4.68
C ASN A 157 -4.47 2.80 5.79
N MET A 158 -5.49 2.18 6.39
CA MET A 158 -5.36 1.09 7.36
C MET A 158 -6.09 -0.13 6.80
N ILE A 159 -5.42 -1.28 6.80
CA ILE A 159 -5.97 -2.52 6.23
C ILE A 159 -5.65 -3.69 7.15
N PHE A 160 -6.67 -4.46 7.49
CA PHE A 160 -6.56 -5.81 8.04
C PHE A 160 -6.92 -6.80 6.95
N CYS A 161 -6.14 -7.84 6.79
CA CYS A 161 -6.45 -8.88 5.82
C CYS A 161 -5.98 -10.26 6.26
N SER A 162 -6.72 -11.28 5.84
CA SER A 162 -6.32 -12.68 5.95
C SER A 162 -6.09 -13.29 4.56
N TYR A 163 -5.28 -14.33 4.54
CA TYR A 163 -4.83 -14.99 3.33
C TYR A 163 -5.13 -16.48 3.41
N ARG A 164 -5.83 -17.01 2.39
CA ARG A 164 -6.29 -18.41 2.33
C ARG A 164 -6.99 -18.83 3.62
N ASP A 165 -8.00 -18.06 3.96
CA ASP A 165 -8.76 -18.16 5.20
C ASP A 165 -10.00 -19.04 4.98
N PRO A 166 -10.23 -20.08 5.78
CA PRO A 166 -11.45 -20.87 5.71
C PRO A 166 -12.67 -20.16 6.32
N ASN A 167 -12.47 -19.08 7.09
CA ASN A 167 -13.51 -18.40 7.87
C ASN A 167 -13.72 -16.97 7.37
N LEU A 168 -14.96 -16.56 7.13
CA LEU A 168 -15.29 -15.19 6.77
C LEU A 168 -15.79 -14.40 7.98
N VAL A 169 -16.87 -14.88 8.60
CA VAL A 169 -17.57 -14.15 9.67
C VAL A 169 -16.72 -14.09 10.93
N GLU A 170 -16.09 -15.18 11.28
CA GLU A 170 -15.21 -15.28 12.45
C GLU A 170 -14.02 -14.34 12.31
N THR A 171 -13.42 -14.26 11.13
CA THR A 171 -12.30 -13.34 10.86
C THR A 171 -12.73 -11.88 10.92
N LEU A 172 -13.88 -11.52 10.37
CA LEU A 172 -14.45 -10.17 10.51
C LEU A 172 -14.74 -9.83 11.97
N ASN A 173 -15.22 -10.78 12.77
CA ASN A 173 -15.43 -10.59 14.21
C ASN A 173 -14.10 -10.34 14.93
N VAL A 174 -13.02 -11.06 14.56
CA VAL A 174 -11.69 -10.80 15.12
C VAL A 174 -11.23 -9.37 14.83
N TYR A 175 -11.45 -8.85 13.62
CA TYR A 175 -11.13 -7.43 13.32
C TYR A 175 -11.98 -6.48 14.17
N LYS A 176 -13.28 -6.74 14.31
CA LYS A 176 -14.21 -5.92 15.08
C LYS A 176 -13.89 -5.89 16.58
N GLU A 177 -13.34 -6.97 17.14
CA GLU A 177 -12.94 -7.07 18.54
C GLU A 177 -11.59 -6.42 18.84
N LEU A 178 -10.80 -6.07 17.81
CA LEU A 178 -9.46 -5.51 17.98
C LEU A 178 -9.41 -4.24 18.83
N PRO A 179 -10.31 -3.24 18.70
CA PRO A 179 -10.27 -2.06 19.56
C PRO A 179 -10.38 -2.40 21.04
N GLN A 180 -11.22 -3.36 21.41
CA GLN A 180 -11.35 -3.81 22.78
C GLN A 180 -10.06 -4.51 23.27
N TYR A 181 -9.49 -5.38 22.45
CA TYR A 181 -8.20 -5.99 22.76
C TYR A 181 -7.12 -4.94 23.02
N LEU A 182 -7.06 -3.87 22.22
CA LEU A 182 -6.08 -2.79 22.41
C LEU A 182 -6.30 -2.00 23.70
N ARG A 183 -7.55 -1.78 24.12
CA ARG A 183 -7.85 -1.12 25.40
C ARG A 183 -7.46 -1.93 26.64
N GLU A 184 -7.47 -3.25 26.49
CA GLU A 184 -7.05 -4.19 27.52
C GLU A 184 -5.58 -4.60 27.41
N PHE A 185 -4.87 -4.01 26.43
CA PHE A 185 -3.51 -4.39 26.10
C PHE A 185 -2.53 -4.03 27.22
N THR A 186 -1.76 -5.01 27.65
CA THR A 186 -0.72 -4.83 28.65
C THR A 186 0.53 -5.58 28.24
N LEU A 187 1.68 -4.94 28.35
CA LEU A 187 2.99 -5.54 28.13
C LEU A 187 3.97 -5.06 29.19
N THR A 188 4.90 -5.92 29.51
CA THR A 188 6.09 -5.52 30.26
C THR A 188 7.04 -4.71 29.39
N ASP A 189 7.90 -3.88 29.98
CA ASP A 189 8.94 -3.15 29.26
C ASP A 189 9.87 -4.05 28.43
N ARG A 190 10.08 -5.28 28.87
CA ARG A 190 10.88 -6.25 28.16
C ARG A 190 10.21 -6.70 26.86
N GLU A 191 8.93 -6.98 26.91
CA GLU A 191 8.14 -7.38 25.75
C GLU A 191 8.00 -6.22 24.78
N MET A 192 7.73 -5.01 25.27
CA MET A 192 7.65 -3.81 24.44
C MET A 192 8.96 -3.57 23.67
N ARG A 193 10.12 -3.67 24.34
CA ARG A 193 11.43 -3.57 23.68
C ARG A 193 11.62 -4.59 22.56
N LYS A 194 11.12 -5.82 22.73
CA LYS A 194 11.18 -6.86 21.71
C LYS A 194 10.44 -6.46 20.42
N TYR A 195 9.23 -5.87 20.56
CA TYR A 195 8.47 -5.39 19.40
C TYR A 195 9.09 -4.16 18.76
N ILE A 196 9.61 -3.22 19.55
CA ILE A 196 10.34 -2.06 19.04
C ILE A 196 11.57 -2.51 18.23
N ILE A 197 12.37 -3.44 18.73
CA ILE A 197 13.53 -3.98 18.00
C ILE A 197 13.09 -4.66 16.70
N GLY A 198 12.04 -5.47 16.73
CA GLY A 198 11.48 -6.11 15.53
C GLY A 198 11.01 -5.11 14.50
N THR A 199 10.33 -4.05 14.93
CA THR A 199 9.88 -2.95 14.07
C THR A 199 11.05 -2.19 13.46
N MET A 200 12.05 -1.82 14.27
CA MET A 200 13.24 -1.12 13.77
C MET A 200 14.03 -1.98 12.79
N SER A 201 14.16 -3.29 13.02
CA SER A 201 14.79 -4.21 12.09
C SER A 201 14.09 -4.24 10.71
N SER A 202 12.78 -4.10 10.70
CA SER A 202 11.99 -4.03 9.45
C SER A 202 12.11 -2.67 8.75
N LEU A 203 12.23 -1.58 9.51
CA LEU A 203 12.40 -0.22 8.95
C LEU A 203 13.79 0.01 8.38
N ASP A 204 14.81 -0.60 8.97
CA ASP A 204 16.23 -0.40 8.64
C ASP A 204 16.84 -1.61 7.91
N LEU A 205 16.04 -2.28 7.08
CA LEU A 205 16.54 -3.37 6.25
C LEU A 205 17.73 -2.91 5.40
N PRO A 206 18.85 -3.68 5.39
CA PRO A 206 19.97 -3.43 4.48
C PRO A 206 19.50 -3.42 3.03
N MET A 207 19.86 -2.37 2.30
CA MET A 207 19.45 -2.23 0.90
C MET A 207 20.66 -2.26 0.00
N THR A 208 20.57 -3.04 -1.07
CA THR A 208 21.49 -2.95 -2.21
C THR A 208 21.31 -1.60 -2.92
N PRO A 209 22.33 -1.13 -3.68
CA PRO A 209 22.18 0.08 -4.50
C PRO A 209 20.91 0.05 -5.38
N ALA A 210 20.62 -1.09 -6.01
CA ALA A 210 19.45 -1.30 -6.84
C ALA A 210 18.11 -1.09 -6.09
N LEU A 211 18.05 -1.32 -4.78
CA LEU A 211 16.86 -1.06 -3.95
C LEU A 211 16.81 0.38 -3.43
N ARG A 212 17.97 1.03 -3.26
CA ARG A 212 18.05 2.42 -2.80
C ARG A 212 17.46 3.40 -3.82
N GLY A 213 17.73 3.17 -5.11
CA GLY A 213 17.22 4.02 -6.18
C GLY A 213 15.68 4.11 -6.19
N PRO A 214 14.93 3.02 -6.37
CA PRO A 214 13.47 3.05 -6.32
C PRO A 214 12.90 3.67 -5.04
N ARG A 215 13.56 3.45 -3.89
CA ARG A 215 13.17 4.08 -2.63
C ARG A 215 13.38 5.58 -2.65
N ALA A 216 14.52 6.06 -3.16
CA ALA A 216 14.80 7.49 -3.31
C ALA A 216 13.80 8.16 -4.27
N MET A 217 13.49 7.50 -5.38
CA MET A 217 12.49 7.96 -6.34
C MET A 217 11.09 8.03 -5.73
N GLY A 218 10.71 7.01 -4.93
CA GLY A 218 9.45 7.04 -4.17
C GLY A 218 9.39 8.20 -3.17
N MET A 219 10.50 8.53 -2.50
CA MET A 219 10.59 9.70 -1.61
C MET A 219 10.47 11.02 -2.38
N TYR A 220 11.12 11.12 -3.53
CA TYR A 220 11.04 12.28 -4.40
C TYR A 220 9.59 12.56 -4.82
N PHE A 221 8.88 11.58 -5.35
CA PHE A 221 7.48 11.74 -5.79
C PHE A 221 6.49 11.96 -4.64
N SER A 222 6.74 11.39 -3.46
CA SER A 222 5.88 11.61 -2.28
C SER A 222 6.18 12.91 -1.54
N GLY A 223 7.28 13.60 -1.89
CA GLY A 223 7.76 14.76 -1.13
C GLY A 223 8.25 14.43 0.28
N ALA A 224 8.48 13.15 0.59
CA ALA A 224 8.93 12.70 1.90
C ALA A 224 10.34 13.19 2.20
N LYS A 225 10.53 13.80 3.36
CA LYS A 225 11.83 14.32 3.81
C LYS A 225 12.55 13.32 4.70
N LEU A 226 13.87 13.42 4.76
CA LEU A 226 14.68 12.57 5.63
C LEU A 226 14.37 12.85 7.11
N GLU A 227 14.12 14.11 7.45
CA GLU A 227 13.77 14.57 8.80
C GLU A 227 12.51 13.88 9.31
N ASP A 228 11.48 13.75 8.47
CA ASP A 228 10.23 13.07 8.80
C ASP A 228 10.48 11.59 9.13
N LYS A 229 11.37 10.94 8.36
CA LYS A 229 11.75 9.55 8.62
C LYS A 229 12.56 9.38 9.91
N VAL A 230 13.43 10.34 10.22
CA VAL A 230 14.19 10.33 11.47
C VAL A 230 13.24 10.52 12.65
N GLU A 231 12.31 11.45 12.53
CA GLU A 231 11.31 11.70 13.60
C GLU A 231 10.40 10.48 13.81
N PHE A 232 9.93 9.86 12.73
CA PHE A 232 9.15 8.62 12.81
C PHE A 232 9.89 7.50 13.56
N ARG A 233 11.19 7.32 13.29
CA ARG A 233 12.02 6.34 14.01
C ARG A 233 12.17 6.65 15.49
N LYS A 234 12.30 7.94 15.85
CA LYS A 234 12.31 8.35 17.25
C LYS A 234 11.00 7.99 17.96
N GLN A 235 9.86 8.19 17.29
CA GLN A 235 8.55 7.78 17.81
C GLN A 235 8.45 6.28 18.02
N VAL A 236 8.97 5.47 17.07
CA VAL A 236 9.02 4.00 17.21
C VAL A 236 9.87 3.60 18.43
N ILE A 237 11.05 4.19 18.58
CA ILE A 237 11.97 3.88 19.70
C ILE A 237 11.38 4.31 21.06
N ALA A 238 10.67 5.44 21.09
CA ALA A 238 10.06 5.97 22.30
C ALA A 238 8.69 5.37 22.65
N CYS A 239 8.18 4.46 21.80
CA CYS A 239 6.84 3.88 21.93
C CYS A 239 6.67 3.14 23.27
N LYS A 240 5.56 3.38 23.93
CA LYS A 240 5.17 2.77 25.21
C LYS A 240 3.86 1.97 25.06
N PRO A 241 3.53 1.10 26.01
CA PRO A 241 2.25 0.37 25.99
C PRO A 241 1.04 1.31 25.90
N GLU A 242 1.07 2.47 26.55
CA GLU A 242 -0.02 3.46 26.53
C GLU A 242 -0.24 4.03 25.12
N ASP A 243 0.82 4.17 24.33
CA ASP A 243 0.71 4.63 22.94
C ASP A 243 -0.02 3.60 22.06
N ILE A 244 0.18 2.31 22.35
CA ILE A 244 -0.54 1.21 21.67
C ILE A 244 -2.02 1.22 22.07
N VAL A 245 -2.32 1.38 23.36
CA VAL A 245 -3.70 1.49 23.86
C VAL A 245 -4.43 2.66 23.21
N ALA A 246 -3.78 3.80 23.04
CA ALA A 246 -4.36 4.98 22.40
C ALA A 246 -4.75 4.75 20.93
N LEU A 247 -4.13 3.80 20.25
CA LEU A 247 -4.50 3.43 18.87
C LEU A 247 -5.84 2.68 18.77
N ALA A 248 -6.43 2.26 19.89
CA ALA A 248 -7.75 1.64 19.89
C ALA A 248 -8.81 2.54 19.25
N ASP A 249 -8.79 3.84 19.54
CA ASP A 249 -9.74 4.80 19.01
C ASP A 249 -9.55 5.04 17.51
N VAL A 250 -8.29 5.02 17.03
CA VAL A 250 -7.97 5.10 15.60
C VAL A 250 -8.57 3.90 14.86
N VAL A 251 -8.31 2.69 15.37
CA VAL A 251 -8.80 1.44 14.76
C VAL A 251 -10.33 1.40 14.80
N GLU A 252 -10.93 1.76 15.92
CA GLU A 252 -12.39 1.75 16.07
C GLU A 252 -13.08 2.73 15.13
N SER A 253 -12.53 3.95 14.99
CA SER A 253 -13.11 4.97 14.11
C SER A 253 -13.18 4.50 12.66
N VAL A 254 -12.13 3.84 12.18
CA VAL A 254 -12.08 3.31 10.80
C VAL A 254 -12.98 2.09 10.61
N LEU A 255 -13.03 1.18 11.59
CA LEU A 255 -13.82 -0.05 11.48
C LEU A 255 -15.33 0.16 11.62
N LYS A 256 -15.77 1.26 12.26
CA LYS A 256 -17.21 1.60 12.38
C LYS A 256 -17.85 2.06 11.09
N ASP A 257 -17.04 2.58 10.16
CA ASP A 257 -17.55 3.09 8.88
C ASP A 257 -17.60 2.02 7.78
N ASN A 258 -17.24 0.76 8.13
CA ASN A 258 -17.12 -0.33 7.15
C ASN A 258 -17.81 -1.62 7.62
#